data_0a62452a1dd21f5f290f20883a335b37
#
_entry.id   0a62452a1dd21f5f290f20883a335b37
#
_cell.length_a   1.000
_cell.length_b   1.000
_cell.length_c   1.000
_cell.angle_alpha   90.00
_cell.angle_beta   90.00
_cell.angle_gamma   90.00
#
_symmetry.space_group_name_H-M   'P 1'
#
loop_
_entity.id
_entity.type
_entity.pdbx_description
1 polymer ?
#
loop_
_entity_poly.entity_id
_entity_poly.type
_entity_poly.pdbx_seq_one_letter_code
_entity_poly.pdbx_strand_id
1 'polypeptide(L)'
;MVGASAAAALAAAPNGAHADAAPAGTDKPVTAKVSLTVNGQRRELELDTRTSLLDAAREHLHLTGSKKGCDHGQCGACTMIVDGRRINACLTLAVMHQGSEITTIEGLGRPEALHPMQAAFVKHDGYQCGYCTPGQICSGVAVLAESKAGIPSHVTADLTASAQVTEAEIRERMSGNICRCGAYSNIVEAMTEVAGIQTNRRPA
;
A
#
# COMPACT_ATOMS: atom_id res chain seq x y z
N MET A 1 26.23 8.00 -74.51
CA MET A 1 26.37 7.16 -73.34
C MET A 1 25.05 7.28 -72.56
N VAL A 2 24.22 6.23 -72.62
CA VAL A 2 22.90 6.20 -72.06
C VAL A 2 22.93 5.45 -70.75
N GLY A 3 22.67 6.14 -69.63
CA GLY A 3 22.61 5.53 -68.31
C GLY A 3 21.25 4.92 -68.05
N ALA A 4 21.21 3.61 -67.84
CA ALA A 4 20.02 2.89 -67.47
C ALA A 4 19.75 2.99 -65.96
N SER A 5 18.63 3.60 -65.60
CA SER A 5 18.15 3.62 -64.21
C SER A 5 17.37 2.32 -63.93
N ALA A 6 17.88 1.51 -62.99
CA ALA A 6 17.18 0.34 -62.50
C ALA A 6 16.17 0.74 -61.43
N ALA A 7 14.89 0.60 -61.67
CA ALA A 7 13.83 0.76 -60.69
C ALA A 7 13.73 -0.53 -59.88
N ALA A 8 14.05 -0.47 -58.59
CA ALA A 8 13.80 -1.59 -57.67
C ALA A 8 12.32 -1.60 -57.25
N ALA A 9 11.58 -2.63 -57.64
CA ALA A 9 10.23 -2.90 -57.20
C ALA A 9 10.27 -3.45 -55.75
N LEU A 10 9.80 -2.70 -54.77
CA LEU A 10 9.51 -3.23 -53.46
C LEU A 10 8.26 -4.13 -53.52
N ALA A 11 8.48 -5.43 -53.41
CA ALA A 11 7.37 -6.36 -53.20
C ALA A 11 6.81 -6.18 -51.77
N ALA A 12 5.56 -5.74 -51.71
CA ALA A 12 4.81 -5.69 -50.45
C ALA A 12 4.55 -7.11 -49.97
N ALA A 13 5.08 -7.51 -48.84
CA ALA A 13 4.73 -8.76 -48.20
C ALA A 13 3.28 -8.68 -47.65
N PRO A 14 2.48 -9.74 -47.81
CA PRO A 14 1.13 -9.72 -47.23
C PRO A 14 1.24 -9.77 -45.70
N ASN A 15 0.85 -8.67 -45.03
CA ASN A 15 0.60 -8.64 -43.61
C ASN A 15 -0.67 -9.44 -43.32
N GLY A 16 -0.53 -10.69 -42.94
CA GLY A 16 -1.64 -11.57 -42.63
C GLY A 16 -1.37 -12.52 -41.49
N ALA A 17 -0.82 -12.01 -40.41
CA ALA A 17 -0.91 -12.71 -39.13
C ALA A 17 -1.99 -12.00 -38.28
N HIS A 18 -3.26 -12.17 -38.69
CA HIS A 18 -4.35 -12.01 -37.73
C HIS A 18 -4.22 -13.19 -36.75
N ALA A 19 -3.72 -12.92 -35.55
CA ALA A 19 -3.92 -13.85 -34.46
C ALA A 19 -5.44 -13.94 -34.28
N ASP A 20 -6.02 -15.08 -34.65
CA ASP A 20 -7.39 -15.39 -34.29
C ASP A 20 -7.48 -15.27 -32.78
N ALA A 21 -8.13 -14.22 -32.31
CA ALA A 21 -8.46 -14.09 -30.89
C ALA A 21 -9.33 -15.31 -30.58
N ALA A 22 -8.79 -16.21 -29.75
CA ALA A 22 -9.59 -17.30 -29.22
C ALA A 22 -10.89 -16.69 -28.67
N PRO A 23 -12.07 -17.31 -28.95
CA PRO A 23 -13.31 -16.76 -28.41
C PRO A 23 -13.15 -16.60 -26.90
N ALA A 24 -13.44 -15.42 -26.39
CA ALA A 24 -13.43 -15.16 -24.97
C ALA A 24 -14.35 -16.20 -24.33
N GLY A 25 -13.74 -17.20 -23.71
CA GLY A 25 -14.49 -18.26 -23.04
C GLY A 25 -15.33 -17.58 -21.97
N THR A 26 -16.60 -17.90 -21.90
CA THR A 26 -17.50 -17.54 -20.82
C THR A 26 -17.14 -18.34 -19.57
N ASP A 27 -15.86 -18.30 -19.17
CA ASP A 27 -15.40 -19.00 -17.98
C ASP A 27 -16.05 -18.31 -16.78
N LYS A 28 -16.95 -19.05 -16.14
CA LYS A 28 -17.52 -18.60 -14.87
C LYS A 28 -16.38 -18.32 -13.91
N PRO A 29 -16.45 -17.24 -13.13
CA PRO A 29 -15.44 -16.95 -12.12
C PRO A 29 -15.22 -18.16 -11.22
N VAL A 30 -13.97 -18.53 -10.99
CA VAL A 30 -13.62 -19.53 -9.99
C VAL A 30 -13.74 -18.87 -8.62
N THR A 31 -14.70 -19.31 -7.81
CA THR A 31 -14.89 -18.80 -6.45
C THR A 31 -14.24 -19.71 -5.41
N ALA A 32 -13.82 -19.13 -4.30
CA ALA A 32 -13.29 -19.83 -3.13
C ALA A 32 -13.85 -19.24 -1.85
N LYS A 33 -14.05 -20.08 -0.85
CA LYS A 33 -14.36 -19.62 0.51
C LYS A 33 -13.08 -19.22 1.21
N VAL A 34 -13.05 -17.99 1.71
CA VAL A 34 -11.91 -17.40 2.41
C VAL A 34 -12.35 -17.00 3.80
N SER A 35 -11.63 -17.47 4.82
CA SER A 35 -11.83 -17.08 6.21
C SER A 35 -10.68 -16.17 6.65
N LEU A 36 -11.00 -14.97 7.10
CA LEU A 36 -10.07 -13.94 7.55
C LEU A 36 -10.47 -13.47 8.95
N THR A 37 -9.50 -13.07 9.77
CA THR A 37 -9.77 -12.32 10.99
C THR A 37 -9.52 -10.85 10.71
N VAL A 38 -10.56 -10.04 10.57
CA VAL A 38 -10.43 -8.62 10.22
C VAL A 38 -10.86 -7.77 11.41
N ASN A 39 -9.95 -6.93 11.91
CA ASN A 39 -10.16 -6.07 13.07
C ASN A 39 -10.70 -6.86 14.28
N GLY A 40 -10.10 -8.03 14.54
CA GLY A 40 -10.48 -8.93 15.63
C GLY A 40 -11.79 -9.71 15.41
N GLN A 41 -12.41 -9.61 14.22
CA GLN A 41 -13.65 -10.33 13.90
C GLN A 41 -13.41 -11.34 12.78
N ARG A 42 -13.77 -12.60 13.02
CA ARG A 42 -13.74 -13.62 11.97
C ARG A 42 -14.76 -13.30 10.89
N ARG A 43 -14.32 -13.31 9.64
CA ARG A 43 -15.12 -13.07 8.43
C ARG A 43 -14.96 -14.26 7.49
N GLU A 44 -16.07 -14.74 6.96
CA GLU A 44 -16.08 -15.77 5.93
C GLU A 44 -16.70 -15.16 4.67
N LEU A 45 -15.98 -15.23 3.58
CA LEU A 45 -16.34 -14.64 2.30
C LEU A 45 -16.27 -15.70 1.21
N GLU A 46 -17.18 -15.66 0.26
CA GLU A 46 -17.05 -16.40 -0.98
C GLU A 46 -16.67 -15.40 -2.08
N LEU A 47 -15.46 -15.53 -2.60
CA LEU A 47 -14.83 -14.54 -3.48
C LEU A 47 -14.36 -15.20 -4.77
N ASP A 48 -14.39 -14.45 -5.88
CA ASP A 48 -13.58 -14.77 -7.05
C ASP A 48 -12.12 -14.85 -6.62
N THR A 49 -11.41 -15.90 -7.00
CA THR A 49 -10.01 -16.15 -6.60
C THR A 49 -9.05 -15.02 -7.03
N ARG A 50 -9.47 -14.16 -7.96
CA ARG A 50 -8.72 -12.98 -8.42
C ARG A 50 -8.96 -11.72 -7.60
N THR A 51 -9.87 -11.77 -6.62
CA THR A 51 -10.19 -10.61 -5.76
C THR A 51 -8.98 -10.22 -4.93
N SER A 52 -8.52 -8.96 -5.06
CA SER A 52 -7.46 -8.42 -4.20
C SER A 52 -7.93 -8.32 -2.74
N LEU A 53 -6.99 -8.33 -1.80
CA LEU A 53 -7.31 -8.11 -0.39
C LEU A 53 -7.97 -6.72 -0.19
N LEU A 54 -7.53 -5.73 -0.96
CA LEU A 54 -8.12 -4.39 -0.93
C LEU A 54 -9.59 -4.42 -1.36
N ASP A 55 -9.92 -5.10 -2.45
CA ASP A 55 -11.30 -5.21 -2.91
C ASP A 55 -12.16 -6.04 -1.98
N ALA A 56 -11.61 -7.12 -1.41
CA ALA A 56 -12.31 -7.89 -0.38
C ALA A 56 -12.70 -7.02 0.82
N ALA A 57 -11.78 -6.15 1.31
CA ALA A 57 -12.06 -5.25 2.41
C ALA A 57 -13.10 -4.18 2.03
N ARG A 58 -12.95 -3.54 0.87
CA ARG A 58 -13.78 -2.40 0.48
C ARG A 58 -15.16 -2.79 -0.04
N GLU A 59 -15.20 -3.76 -0.96
CA GLU A 59 -16.44 -4.08 -1.71
C GLU A 59 -17.26 -5.17 -1.01
N HIS A 60 -16.61 -6.08 -0.29
CA HIS A 60 -17.31 -7.18 0.39
C HIS A 60 -17.49 -6.96 1.89
N LEU A 61 -16.54 -6.33 2.57
CA LEU A 61 -16.63 -6.04 4.01
C LEU A 61 -17.03 -4.58 4.30
N HIS A 62 -17.12 -3.73 3.28
CA HIS A 62 -17.47 -2.30 3.37
C HIS A 62 -16.54 -1.49 4.27
N LEU A 63 -15.28 -1.95 4.42
CA LEU A 63 -14.22 -1.24 5.14
C LEU A 63 -13.54 -0.27 4.17
N THR A 64 -14.10 0.92 4.02
CA THR A 64 -13.72 1.90 3.01
C THR A 64 -12.57 2.81 3.41
N GLY A 65 -12.03 2.66 4.62
CA GLY A 65 -10.91 3.44 5.13
C GLY A 65 -9.65 3.27 4.29
N SER A 66 -9.20 2.04 4.05
CA SER A 66 -8.10 1.79 3.11
C SER A 66 -8.51 2.15 1.69
N LYS A 67 -7.65 2.87 0.95
CA LYS A 67 -8.02 3.51 -0.32
C LYS A 67 -7.36 2.84 -1.53
N LYS A 68 -8.12 2.76 -2.62
CA LYS A 68 -7.61 2.38 -3.95
C LYS A 68 -7.08 3.63 -4.65
N GLY A 69 -5.77 3.90 -4.53
CA GLY A 69 -5.11 5.02 -5.18
C GLY A 69 -4.60 4.63 -6.56
N CYS A 70 -3.51 3.89 -6.64
CA CYS A 70 -2.88 3.49 -7.89
C CYS A 70 -3.29 2.09 -8.39
N ASP A 71 -3.71 1.20 -7.50
CA ASP A 71 -4.07 -0.20 -7.75
C ASP A 71 -2.93 -1.07 -8.34
N HIS A 72 -1.68 -0.62 -8.18
CA HIS A 72 -0.48 -1.34 -8.66
C HIS A 72 0.73 -1.16 -7.73
N GLY A 73 0.50 -0.96 -6.42
CA GLY A 73 1.52 -1.03 -5.38
C GLY A 73 2.45 0.18 -5.24
N GLN A 74 2.19 1.31 -5.92
CA GLN A 74 3.12 2.45 -5.95
C GLN A 74 2.83 3.53 -4.90
N CYS A 75 1.58 3.67 -4.42
CA CYS A 75 1.19 4.84 -3.64
C CYS A 75 1.02 4.60 -2.14
N GLY A 76 0.92 3.36 -1.70
CA GLY A 76 0.74 3.01 -0.28
C GLY A 76 -0.62 3.38 0.33
N ALA A 77 -1.58 3.96 -0.43
CA ALA A 77 -2.89 4.35 0.11
C ALA A 77 -3.73 3.16 0.59
N CYS A 78 -3.44 1.96 0.09
CA CYS A 78 -4.10 0.71 0.43
C CYS A 78 -3.39 -0.06 1.56
N THR A 79 -2.38 0.50 2.22
CA THR A 79 -1.63 -0.20 3.26
C THR A 79 -2.55 -0.69 4.36
N MET A 80 -2.46 -1.98 4.65
CA MET A 80 -3.06 -2.68 5.79
C MET A 80 -1.97 -3.40 6.57
N ILE A 81 -2.25 -3.78 7.80
CA ILE A 81 -1.35 -4.60 8.62
C ILE A 81 -1.90 -6.03 8.58
N VAL A 82 -1.12 -6.96 8.06
CA VAL A 82 -1.47 -8.39 7.96
C VAL A 82 -0.43 -9.19 8.73
N ASP A 83 -0.88 -9.95 9.73
CA ASP A 83 -0.02 -10.72 10.62
C ASP A 83 1.16 -9.90 11.18
N GLY A 84 0.85 -8.65 11.59
CA GLY A 84 1.81 -7.68 12.14
C GLY A 84 2.69 -6.97 11.10
N ARG A 85 2.57 -7.24 9.81
CA ARG A 85 3.37 -6.65 8.73
C ARG A 85 2.53 -5.73 7.84
N ARG A 86 3.05 -4.56 7.50
CA ARG A 86 2.41 -3.68 6.51
C ARG A 86 2.55 -4.23 5.10
N ILE A 87 1.46 -4.26 4.37
CA ILE A 87 1.43 -4.71 2.97
C ILE A 87 0.59 -3.77 2.12
N ASN A 88 0.87 -3.73 0.83
CA ASN A 88 0.00 -3.10 -0.17
C ASN A 88 -1.13 -4.06 -0.55
N ALA A 89 -2.30 -3.87 0.03
CA ALA A 89 -3.44 -4.78 -0.13
C ALA A 89 -3.97 -4.88 -1.59
N CYS A 90 -3.61 -3.95 -2.47
CA CYS A 90 -3.92 -4.03 -3.90
C CYS A 90 -3.03 -5.04 -4.65
N LEU A 91 -1.89 -5.47 -4.10
CA LEU A 91 -0.93 -6.38 -4.73
C LEU A 91 -1.04 -7.83 -4.26
N THR A 92 -1.99 -8.15 -3.41
CA THR A 92 -2.16 -9.50 -2.88
C THR A 92 -3.60 -9.95 -3.02
N LEU A 93 -3.80 -11.24 -3.28
CA LEU A 93 -5.13 -11.82 -3.42
C LEU A 93 -5.69 -12.22 -2.04
N ALA A 94 -6.98 -11.99 -1.82
CA ALA A 94 -7.64 -12.33 -0.57
C ALA A 94 -7.50 -13.83 -0.23
N VAL A 95 -7.54 -14.70 -1.23
CA VAL A 95 -7.39 -16.16 -1.07
C VAL A 95 -6.03 -16.58 -0.50
N MET A 96 -4.99 -15.74 -0.65
CA MET A 96 -3.64 -16.01 -0.11
C MET A 96 -3.56 -15.78 1.39
N HIS A 97 -4.55 -15.12 1.99
CA HIS A 97 -4.57 -14.74 3.40
C HIS A 97 -5.53 -15.59 4.24
N GLN A 98 -5.78 -16.83 3.81
CA GLN A 98 -6.62 -17.76 4.57
C GLN A 98 -6.12 -17.88 6.02
N GLY A 99 -6.95 -17.50 6.98
CA GLY A 99 -6.64 -17.55 8.42
C GLY A 99 -5.83 -16.37 8.94
N SER A 100 -5.37 -15.45 8.10
CA SER A 100 -4.56 -14.29 8.53
C SER A 100 -5.34 -13.31 9.39
N GLU A 101 -4.62 -12.61 10.25
CA GLU A 101 -5.10 -11.48 11.03
C GLU A 101 -4.83 -10.17 10.29
N ILE A 102 -5.89 -9.41 10.01
CA ILE A 102 -5.84 -8.19 9.22
C ILE A 102 -6.32 -7.03 10.07
N THR A 103 -5.49 -6.02 10.20
CA THR A 103 -5.86 -4.74 10.84
C THR A 103 -5.91 -3.65 9.78
N THR A 104 -7.08 -3.03 9.65
CA THR A 104 -7.30 -1.83 8.83
C THR A 104 -7.34 -0.59 9.72
N ILE A 105 -7.44 0.60 9.12
CA ILE A 105 -7.55 1.85 9.88
C ILE A 105 -8.73 1.85 10.86
N GLU A 106 -9.84 1.19 10.51
CA GLU A 106 -11.01 1.06 11.36
C GLU A 106 -10.78 0.20 12.60
N GLY A 107 -9.76 -0.67 12.56
CA GLY A 107 -9.40 -1.55 13.68
C GLY A 107 -8.38 -0.96 14.64
N LEU A 108 -7.73 0.16 14.31
CA LEU A 108 -6.69 0.76 15.14
C LEU A 108 -7.25 1.52 16.34
N GLY A 109 -8.37 2.21 16.21
CA GLY A 109 -8.97 3.02 17.26
C GLY A 109 -10.43 3.32 16.98
N ARG A 110 -11.07 4.00 17.91
CA ARG A 110 -12.48 4.45 17.84
C ARG A 110 -12.54 5.95 18.06
N PRO A 111 -13.62 6.64 17.65
CA PRO A 111 -13.75 8.09 17.84
C PRO A 111 -13.53 8.54 19.30
N GLU A 112 -13.95 7.74 20.27
CA GLU A 112 -13.84 8.03 21.71
C GLU A 112 -12.46 7.62 22.28
N ALA A 113 -11.68 6.80 21.55
CA ALA A 113 -10.39 6.27 21.95
C ALA A 113 -9.50 6.06 20.74
N LEU A 114 -9.00 7.16 20.19
CA LEU A 114 -8.10 7.12 19.04
C LEU A 114 -6.79 6.40 19.38
N HIS A 115 -6.27 5.64 18.43
CA HIS A 115 -4.91 5.14 18.52
C HIS A 115 -3.93 6.33 18.59
N PRO A 116 -2.82 6.27 19.37
CA PRO A 116 -1.86 7.38 19.49
C PRO A 116 -1.44 7.97 18.15
N MET A 117 -1.20 7.14 17.14
CA MET A 117 -0.87 7.60 15.77
C MET A 117 -2.01 8.39 15.13
N GLN A 118 -3.26 7.99 15.31
CA GLN A 118 -4.43 8.74 14.81
C GLN A 118 -4.52 10.11 15.50
N ALA A 119 -4.37 10.14 16.83
CA ALA A 119 -4.39 11.37 17.61
C ALA A 119 -3.27 12.34 17.20
N ALA A 120 -2.05 11.81 16.98
CA ALA A 120 -0.91 12.61 16.54
C ALA A 120 -1.13 13.19 15.14
N PHE A 121 -1.71 12.40 14.20
CA PHE A 121 -2.06 12.92 12.88
C PHE A 121 -3.08 14.06 12.94
N VAL A 122 -4.05 13.99 13.83
CA VAL A 122 -5.01 15.10 14.05
C VAL A 122 -4.29 16.32 14.64
N LYS A 123 -3.45 16.11 15.66
CA LYS A 123 -2.73 17.19 16.37
C LYS A 123 -1.77 17.96 15.46
N HIS A 124 -1.07 17.25 14.58
CA HIS A 124 -0.04 17.83 13.70
C HIS A 124 -0.52 18.15 12.29
N ASP A 125 -1.83 18.07 12.02
CA ASP A 125 -2.38 18.21 10.66
C ASP A 125 -1.66 17.30 9.64
N GLY A 126 -1.41 16.03 10.02
CA GLY A 126 -0.71 15.05 9.20
C GLY A 126 -1.46 14.64 7.93
N TYR A 127 -2.43 15.45 7.50
CA TYR A 127 -3.26 15.24 6.31
C TYR A 127 -3.82 16.55 5.79
N GLN A 128 -4.30 16.52 4.53
CA GLN A 128 -5.12 17.59 3.95
C GLN A 128 -6.41 16.96 3.39
N CYS A 129 -6.37 16.37 2.19
CA CYS A 129 -7.56 15.73 1.62
C CYS A 129 -7.98 14.43 2.35
N GLY A 130 -7.12 13.85 3.17
CA GLY A 130 -7.38 12.63 3.94
C GLY A 130 -7.30 11.32 3.14
N TYR A 131 -7.13 11.36 1.81
CA TYR A 131 -7.19 10.15 0.98
C TYR A 131 -6.07 9.14 1.29
N CYS A 132 -4.82 9.59 1.44
CA CYS A 132 -3.69 8.72 1.79
C CYS A 132 -3.61 8.41 3.29
N THR A 133 -4.34 9.13 4.13
CA THR A 133 -4.18 9.13 5.59
C THR A 133 -4.34 7.74 6.23
N PRO A 134 -5.33 6.91 5.87
CA PRO A 134 -5.44 5.56 6.41
C PRO A 134 -4.18 4.71 6.15
N GLY A 135 -3.67 4.74 4.92
CA GLY A 135 -2.43 4.04 4.56
C GLY A 135 -1.20 4.59 5.28
N GLN A 136 -1.10 5.93 5.43
CA GLN A 136 -0.02 6.57 6.18
C GLN A 136 -0.03 6.14 7.65
N ILE A 137 -1.19 6.13 8.30
CA ILE A 137 -1.32 5.74 9.71
C ILE A 137 -0.99 4.26 9.90
N CYS A 138 -1.56 3.35 9.08
CA CYS A 138 -1.23 1.92 9.14
C CYS A 138 0.27 1.68 8.92
N SER A 139 0.88 2.35 7.93
CA SER A 139 2.33 2.29 7.71
C SER A 139 3.10 2.82 8.92
N GLY A 140 2.70 3.97 9.47
CA GLY A 140 3.37 4.57 10.62
C GLY A 140 3.39 3.66 11.85
N VAL A 141 2.26 3.01 12.14
CA VAL A 141 2.16 2.03 13.24
C VAL A 141 3.13 0.86 13.02
N ALA A 142 3.12 0.30 11.81
CA ALA A 142 4.00 -0.83 11.47
C ALA A 142 5.48 -0.42 11.43
N VAL A 143 5.83 0.78 10.95
CA VAL A 143 7.20 1.32 10.95
C VAL A 143 7.77 1.41 12.35
N LEU A 144 7.00 1.88 13.33
CA LEU A 144 7.46 1.93 14.72
C LEU A 144 7.66 0.53 15.31
N ALA A 145 6.80 -0.43 14.93
CA ALA A 145 6.96 -1.82 15.32
C ALA A 145 8.20 -2.46 14.68
N GLU A 146 8.44 -2.24 13.38
CA GLU A 146 9.63 -2.70 12.66
C GLU A 146 10.92 -2.15 13.29
N SER A 147 10.95 -0.86 13.60
CA SER A 147 12.10 -0.22 14.23
C SER A 147 12.36 -0.79 15.63
N LYS A 148 11.30 -1.00 16.42
CA LYS A 148 11.40 -1.62 17.74
C LYS A 148 11.88 -3.07 17.67
N ALA A 149 11.55 -3.79 16.61
CA ALA A 149 12.04 -5.15 16.34
C ALA A 149 13.47 -5.18 15.79
N GLY A 150 14.14 -4.01 15.63
CA GLY A 150 15.50 -3.92 15.14
C GLY A 150 15.64 -4.19 13.64
N ILE A 151 14.55 -4.15 12.86
CA ILE A 151 14.60 -4.34 11.41
C ILE A 151 15.30 -3.13 10.77
N PRO A 152 16.42 -3.31 10.04
CA PRO A 152 17.16 -2.20 9.44
C PRO A 152 16.43 -1.59 8.24
N SER A 153 16.82 -0.37 7.84
CA SER A 153 16.43 0.31 6.61
C SER A 153 17.64 0.69 5.77
N HIS A 154 17.41 1.32 4.62
CA HIS A 154 18.51 1.78 3.75
C HIS A 154 19.38 2.88 4.36
N VAL A 155 18.88 3.60 5.36
CA VAL A 155 19.63 4.66 6.08
C VAL A 155 20.22 4.19 7.40
N THR A 156 20.06 2.92 7.76
CA THR A 156 20.66 2.33 8.96
C THR A 156 22.18 2.20 8.75
N ALA A 157 22.94 3.01 9.47
CA ALA A 157 24.40 3.11 9.28
C ALA A 157 25.16 1.86 9.75
N ASP A 158 24.70 1.21 10.81
CA ASP A 158 25.33 -0.01 11.36
C ASP A 158 24.26 -1.09 11.52
N LEU A 159 24.37 -2.14 10.70
CA LEU A 159 23.42 -3.26 10.71
C LEU A 159 23.60 -4.22 11.91
N THR A 160 24.69 -4.05 12.67
CA THR A 160 24.99 -4.86 13.86
C THR A 160 24.49 -4.20 15.15
N ALA A 161 24.19 -2.91 15.11
CA ALA A 161 23.64 -2.14 16.22
C ALA A 161 22.09 -2.18 16.23
N SER A 162 21.52 -1.92 17.40
CA SER A 162 20.06 -1.74 17.50
C SER A 162 19.63 -0.53 16.65
N ALA A 163 18.66 -0.74 15.75
CA ALA A 163 18.12 0.33 14.93
C ALA A 163 17.51 1.43 15.84
N GLN A 164 17.98 2.66 15.66
CA GLN A 164 17.45 3.81 16.36
C GLN A 164 16.38 4.46 15.52
N VAL A 165 15.22 4.78 16.11
CA VAL A 165 14.17 5.52 15.41
C VAL A 165 14.62 6.98 15.32
N THR A 166 15.03 7.41 14.14
CA THR A 166 15.38 8.80 13.83
C THR A 166 14.41 9.38 12.81
N GLU A 167 14.44 10.69 12.63
CA GLU A 167 13.64 11.34 11.57
C GLU A 167 14.03 10.81 10.17
N ALA A 168 15.31 10.54 9.94
CA ALA A 168 15.80 9.95 8.69
C ALA A 168 15.23 8.53 8.47
N GLU A 169 15.22 7.69 9.50
CA GLU A 169 14.61 6.36 9.47
C GLU A 169 13.10 6.43 9.18
N ILE A 170 12.38 7.38 9.81
CA ILE A 170 10.95 7.58 9.56
C ILE A 170 10.72 7.98 8.10
N ARG A 171 11.47 8.95 7.57
CA ARG A 171 11.33 9.42 6.19
C ARG A 171 11.60 8.29 5.18
N GLU A 172 12.66 7.52 5.40
CA GLU A 172 13.00 6.39 4.53
C GLU A 172 11.92 5.33 4.54
N ARG A 173 11.51 4.88 5.71
CA ARG A 173 10.50 3.82 5.86
C ARG A 173 9.12 4.20 5.35
N MET A 174 8.81 5.50 5.34
CA MET A 174 7.55 6.06 4.85
C MET A 174 7.59 6.45 3.36
N SER A 175 8.73 6.32 2.69
CA SER A 175 8.92 6.76 1.30
C SER A 175 7.93 6.12 0.30
N GLY A 176 7.44 4.91 0.59
CA GLY A 176 6.44 4.21 -0.21
C GLY A 176 5.00 4.70 -0.02
N ASN A 177 4.74 5.61 0.92
CA ASN A 177 3.40 6.15 1.17
C ASN A 177 3.30 7.58 0.62
N ILE A 178 2.70 7.74 -0.56
CA ILE A 178 2.64 9.00 -1.28
C ILE A 178 1.48 9.87 -0.78
N CYS A 179 1.79 11.14 -0.49
CA CYS A 179 0.80 12.17 -0.19
C CYS A 179 0.80 13.24 -1.30
N ARG A 180 -0.24 13.27 -2.13
CA ARG A 180 -0.34 14.24 -3.24
C ARG A 180 -0.45 15.69 -2.75
N CYS A 181 -0.99 15.90 -1.55
CA CYS A 181 -1.10 17.23 -0.93
C CYS A 181 0.21 17.71 -0.29
N GLY A 182 1.21 16.83 -0.15
CA GLY A 182 2.52 17.20 0.38
C GLY A 182 2.59 17.36 1.91
N ALA A 183 1.70 16.72 2.68
CA ALA A 183 1.68 16.82 4.14
C ALA A 183 2.85 16.08 4.85
N TYR A 184 3.94 15.78 4.14
CA TYR A 184 5.03 14.91 4.63
C TYR A 184 5.69 15.42 5.91
N SER A 185 5.92 16.73 6.04
CA SER A 185 6.52 17.31 7.25
C SER A 185 5.67 17.03 8.48
N ASN A 186 4.37 17.26 8.37
CA ASN A 186 3.41 17.07 9.45
C ASN A 186 3.24 15.57 9.79
N ILE A 187 3.27 14.70 8.78
CA ILE A 187 3.25 13.24 8.98
C ILE A 187 4.48 12.80 9.78
N VAL A 188 5.67 13.30 9.43
CA VAL A 188 6.91 12.98 10.15
C VAL A 188 6.86 13.53 11.57
N GLU A 189 6.31 14.73 11.80
CA GLU A 189 6.11 15.27 13.15
C GLU A 189 5.19 14.41 14.00
N ALA A 190 4.06 13.99 13.44
CA ALA A 190 3.15 13.10 14.12
C ALA A 190 3.83 11.78 14.52
N MET A 191 4.62 11.20 13.63
CA MET A 191 5.33 9.95 13.90
C MET A 191 6.45 10.12 14.92
N THR A 192 7.21 11.22 14.87
CA THR A 192 8.26 11.53 15.85
C THR A 192 7.69 11.72 17.25
N GLU A 193 6.54 12.34 17.38
CA GLU A 193 5.85 12.45 18.68
C GLU A 193 5.50 11.05 19.23
N VAL A 194 4.88 10.21 18.42
CA VAL A 194 4.49 8.84 18.86
C VAL A 194 5.72 7.99 19.17
N ALA A 195 6.82 8.19 18.45
CA ALA A 195 8.08 7.52 18.70
C ALA A 195 8.82 8.02 19.95
N GLY A 196 8.37 9.10 20.58
CA GLY A 196 9.04 9.73 21.73
C GLY A 196 10.37 10.40 21.38
N ILE A 197 10.56 10.79 20.12
CA ILE A 197 11.79 11.44 19.65
C ILE A 197 11.70 12.94 19.97
N GLN A 198 12.73 13.45 20.64
CA GLN A 198 12.87 14.89 20.87
C GLN A 198 13.25 15.58 19.55
N THR A 199 12.37 16.39 19.00
CA THR A 199 12.70 17.20 17.83
C THR A 199 13.47 18.45 18.27
N ASN A 200 14.72 18.60 17.84
CA ASN A 200 15.52 19.81 18.03
C ASN A 200 15.06 20.95 17.08
N ARG A 201 13.76 21.17 16.95
CA ARG A 201 13.28 22.32 16.17
C ARG A 201 13.40 23.59 17.04
N ARG A 202 14.15 24.59 16.53
CA ARG A 202 14.03 25.95 17.02
C ARG A 202 12.57 26.39 16.80
N PRO A 203 11.94 27.00 17.82
CA PRO A 203 10.67 27.66 17.61
C PRO A 203 10.82 28.72 16.51
N ALA A 204 9.84 28.75 15.61
CA ALA A 204 9.76 29.73 14.52
C ALA A 204 9.54 31.14 15.07
#